data_e3ba7d685beffb3178dd7f82ee9da2b3
#
_entry.id   e3ba7d685beffb3178dd7f82ee9da2b3
#
_cell.length_a   1.000
_cell.length_b   1.000
_cell.length_c   1.000
_cell.angle_alpha   90.00
_cell.angle_beta   90.00
_cell.angle_gamma   90.00
#
_symmetry.space_group_name_H-M   'P 1'
#
loop_
_entity.id
_entity.type
_entity.pdbx_description
1 polymer ?
#
loop_
_entity_poly.entity_id
_entity_poly.type
_entity_poly.pdbx_seq_one_letter_code
_entity_poly.pdbx_strand_id
1 'polypeptide(L)'
;GYLKPGMFAVGGDSHSPTGGAFGCYMFGIGATEMAGVLATGEIWIRVPETIRIEWEGTFQKGVMAKDVMLFLCGRLGMDGGRYQAVEYCGEAVSELSMQERMTLSNMSAELGAQAGLIAPDATTMKWLEDHGSESDPVEPWQTDPDADFEYHRFDADQLEPQVAAVSYTHLRAHET
;
A
#
# COMPACT_ATOMS: atom_id res chain seq x y z
N GLY A 1 7.14 -17.73 -2.62
CA GLY A 1 6.58 -17.37 -1.44
C GLY A 1 7.48 -16.96 -0.29
N TYR A 2 8.12 -15.74 -0.37
CA TYR A 2 8.89 -15.24 0.78
C TYR A 2 8.03 -14.35 1.69
N LEU A 3 7.13 -13.53 1.11
CA LEU A 3 6.24 -12.66 1.89
C LEU A 3 5.02 -13.43 2.34
N LYS A 4 4.63 -13.24 3.60
CA LYS A 4 3.45 -13.81 4.23
C LYS A 4 2.69 -12.72 5.00
N PRO A 5 1.38 -12.83 5.15
CA PRO A 5 0.62 -11.93 6.00
C PRO A 5 1.20 -11.84 7.42
N GLY A 6 1.15 -10.65 8.00
CA GLY A 6 1.67 -10.38 9.33
C GLY A 6 3.20 -10.26 9.43
N MET A 7 3.95 -10.44 8.33
CA MET A 7 5.39 -10.23 8.36
C MET A 7 5.74 -8.74 8.42
N PHE A 8 6.82 -8.45 9.15
CA PHE A 8 7.54 -7.19 9.09
C PHE A 8 8.76 -7.38 8.20
N ALA A 9 8.91 -6.55 7.18
CA ALA A 9 10.03 -6.65 6.23
C ALA A 9 10.52 -5.26 5.81
N VAL A 10 11.78 -5.18 5.43
CA VAL A 10 12.39 -3.98 4.86
C VAL A 10 13.02 -4.30 3.50
N GLY A 11 13.00 -3.34 2.60
CA GLY A 11 13.63 -3.45 1.29
C GLY A 11 14.53 -2.27 0.98
N GLY A 12 15.49 -2.45 0.08
CA GLY A 12 16.41 -1.40 -0.35
C GLY A 12 15.87 -0.54 -1.50
N ASP A 13 14.58 -0.54 -1.74
CA ASP A 13 13.91 0.15 -2.84
C ASP A 13 12.73 0.98 -2.32
N SER A 14 12.49 2.15 -2.92
CA SER A 14 11.41 3.06 -2.53
C SER A 14 10.01 2.46 -2.70
N HIS A 15 9.86 1.45 -3.57
CA HIS A 15 8.61 0.76 -3.84
C HIS A 15 8.47 -0.58 -3.10
N SER A 16 9.31 -0.81 -2.09
CA SER A 16 9.15 -1.93 -1.13
C SER A 16 7.77 -2.01 -0.49
N PRO A 17 6.99 -0.91 -0.31
CA PRO A 17 5.60 -0.98 0.15
C PRO A 17 4.69 -1.92 -0.64
N THR A 18 5.07 -2.34 -1.84
CA THR A 18 4.35 -3.36 -2.64
C THR A 18 4.04 -4.63 -1.83
N GLY A 19 4.88 -4.98 -0.84
CA GLY A 19 4.65 -6.10 0.07
C GLY A 19 3.37 -5.98 0.90
N GLY A 20 2.85 -4.77 1.07
CA GLY A 20 1.61 -4.52 1.79
C GLY A 20 0.36 -5.13 1.15
N ALA A 21 0.40 -5.39 -0.16
CA ALA A 21 -0.66 -6.11 -0.86
C ALA A 21 -0.85 -7.55 -0.36
N PHE A 22 0.14 -8.09 0.31
CA PHE A 22 0.12 -9.44 0.92
C PHE A 22 -0.15 -9.40 2.42
N GLY A 23 -0.56 -8.27 2.97
CA GLY A 23 -0.71 -8.09 4.41
C GLY A 23 0.63 -8.07 5.17
N CYS A 24 1.73 -7.75 4.48
CA CYS A 24 3.06 -7.63 5.07
C CYS A 24 3.36 -6.14 5.35
N TYR A 25 3.76 -5.81 6.57
CA TYR A 25 4.25 -4.46 6.84
C TYR A 25 5.64 -4.32 6.22
N MET A 26 5.71 -3.68 5.06
CA MET A 26 6.96 -3.56 4.30
C MET A 26 7.19 -2.14 3.81
N PHE A 27 8.43 -1.66 3.98
CA PHE A 27 8.83 -0.32 3.53
C PHE A 27 10.29 -0.28 3.08
N GLY A 28 10.63 0.79 2.36
CA GLY A 28 11.98 1.02 1.87
C GLY A 28 12.88 1.69 2.90
N ILE A 29 14.15 1.26 2.95
CA ILE A 29 15.19 1.86 3.78
C ILE A 29 16.44 2.20 2.98
N GLY A 30 17.21 3.15 3.46
CA GLY A 30 18.46 3.56 2.83
C GLY A 30 19.58 2.51 2.94
N ALA A 31 20.61 2.66 2.12
CA ALA A 31 21.71 1.69 2.04
C ALA A 31 22.45 1.53 3.39
N THR A 32 22.60 2.61 4.15
CA THR A 32 23.27 2.58 5.47
C THR A 32 22.43 1.80 6.48
N GLU A 33 21.11 2.02 6.49
CA GLU A 33 20.19 1.29 7.37
C GLU A 33 20.15 -0.19 6.97
N MET A 34 20.11 -0.49 5.65
CA MET A 34 20.17 -1.85 5.15
C MET A 34 21.46 -2.57 5.59
N ALA A 35 22.60 -1.90 5.56
CA ALA A 35 23.85 -2.47 6.08
C ALA A 35 23.76 -2.79 7.58
N GLY A 36 23.11 -1.93 8.36
CA GLY A 36 22.81 -2.17 9.76
C GLY A 36 21.93 -3.41 9.97
N VAL A 37 20.83 -3.49 9.24
CA VAL A 37 19.90 -4.63 9.29
C VAL A 37 20.60 -5.94 8.92
N LEU A 38 21.41 -5.95 7.87
CA LEU A 38 22.15 -7.14 7.45
C LEU A 38 23.20 -7.58 8.50
N ALA A 39 23.74 -6.64 9.27
CA ALA A 39 24.74 -6.94 10.31
C ALA A 39 24.12 -7.38 11.63
N THR A 40 22.97 -6.82 12.02
CA THR A 40 22.38 -6.97 13.35
C THR A 40 21.05 -7.72 13.37
N GLY A 41 20.34 -7.76 12.25
CA GLY A 41 18.95 -8.23 12.18
C GLY A 41 17.92 -7.26 12.78
N GLU A 42 18.33 -6.04 13.10
CA GLU A 42 17.51 -5.06 13.83
C GLU A 42 17.41 -3.74 13.08
N ILE A 43 16.28 -3.07 13.24
CA ILE A 43 16.05 -1.70 12.76
C ILE A 43 15.25 -0.94 13.82
N TRP A 44 15.63 0.31 14.04
CA TRP A 44 14.81 1.22 14.83
C TRP A 44 13.78 1.90 13.95
N ILE A 45 12.52 1.89 14.39
CA ILE A 45 11.43 2.60 13.71
C ILE A 45 10.60 3.39 14.72
N ARG A 46 10.01 4.47 14.25
CA ARG A 46 8.87 5.07 14.92
C ARG A 46 7.61 4.39 14.38
N VAL A 47 6.80 3.83 15.27
CA VAL A 47 5.49 3.27 14.86
C VAL A 47 4.66 4.40 14.26
N PRO A 48 4.26 4.31 13.00
CA PRO A 48 3.50 5.36 12.36
C PRO A 48 2.03 5.35 12.79
N GLU A 49 1.38 6.49 12.67
CA GLU A 49 -0.07 6.57 12.72
C GLU A 49 -0.67 5.92 11.47
N THR A 50 -1.97 5.64 11.51
CA THR A 50 -2.68 5.02 10.38
C THR A 50 -3.55 6.05 9.66
N ILE A 51 -3.50 6.02 8.34
CA ILE A 51 -4.48 6.67 7.45
C ILE A 51 -5.29 5.56 6.79
N ARG A 52 -6.57 5.52 7.04
CA ARG A 52 -7.47 4.54 6.44
C ARG A 52 -8.22 5.16 5.26
N ILE A 53 -8.08 4.55 4.09
CA ILE A 53 -8.71 4.98 2.84
C ILE A 53 -9.69 3.92 2.39
N GLU A 54 -10.97 4.21 2.52
CA GLU A 54 -12.06 3.32 2.13
C GLU A 54 -12.66 3.72 0.78
N TRP A 55 -12.81 2.72 -0.09
CA TRP A 55 -13.49 2.83 -1.38
C TRP A 55 -14.76 1.99 -1.38
N GLU A 56 -15.90 2.66 -1.40
CA GLU A 56 -17.22 2.02 -1.50
C GLU A 56 -17.65 1.88 -2.95
N GLY A 57 -18.62 0.99 -3.19
CA GLY A 57 -19.14 0.72 -4.53
C GLY A 57 -18.18 -0.12 -5.37
N THR A 58 -18.19 0.08 -6.69
CA THR A 58 -17.41 -0.71 -7.65
C THR A 58 -16.73 0.20 -8.66
N PHE A 59 -15.44 -0.04 -8.93
CA PHE A 59 -14.73 0.72 -9.96
C PHE A 59 -15.31 0.49 -11.34
N GLN A 60 -15.53 1.57 -12.07
CA GLN A 60 -16.10 1.50 -13.41
C GLN A 60 -15.14 0.82 -14.39
N LYS A 61 -15.73 0.25 -15.45
CA LYS A 61 -14.94 -0.36 -16.52
C LYS A 61 -13.97 0.65 -17.14
N GLY A 62 -12.69 0.31 -17.14
CA GLY A 62 -11.62 1.14 -17.68
C GLY A 62 -10.86 1.91 -16.61
N VAL A 63 -11.35 1.95 -15.38
CA VAL A 63 -10.59 2.43 -14.21
C VAL A 63 -9.64 1.32 -13.75
N MET A 64 -8.41 1.67 -13.54
CA MET A 64 -7.35 0.78 -13.05
C MET A 64 -6.85 1.26 -11.67
N ALA A 65 -6.20 0.40 -10.93
CA ALA A 65 -5.62 0.74 -9.64
C ALA A 65 -4.66 1.96 -9.70
N LYS A 66 -4.01 2.18 -10.84
CA LYS A 66 -3.20 3.38 -11.07
C LYS A 66 -4.05 4.65 -11.08
N ASP A 67 -5.27 4.61 -11.63
CA ASP A 67 -6.18 5.77 -11.63
C ASP A 67 -6.59 6.13 -10.21
N VAL A 68 -6.83 5.12 -9.37
CA VAL A 68 -7.11 5.29 -7.94
C VAL A 68 -5.97 6.06 -7.27
N MET A 69 -4.72 5.65 -7.49
CA MET A 69 -3.57 6.31 -6.88
C MET A 69 -3.30 7.71 -7.44
N LEU A 70 -3.50 7.92 -8.75
CA LEU A 70 -3.41 9.26 -9.34
C LEU A 70 -4.46 10.21 -8.76
N PHE A 71 -5.68 9.72 -8.57
CA PHE A 71 -6.74 10.50 -7.91
C PHE A 71 -6.35 10.85 -6.46
N LEU A 72 -5.87 9.87 -5.68
CA LEU A 72 -5.45 10.10 -4.30
C LEU A 72 -4.31 11.11 -4.21
N CYS A 73 -3.27 10.98 -5.05
CA CYS A 73 -2.18 11.96 -5.11
C CYS A 73 -2.68 13.37 -5.51
N GLY A 74 -3.63 13.45 -6.43
CA GLY A 74 -4.26 14.72 -6.80
C GLY A 74 -5.13 15.31 -5.70
N ARG A 75 -5.78 14.48 -4.88
CA ARG A 75 -6.72 14.91 -3.83
C ARG A 75 -6.05 15.21 -2.50
N LEU A 76 -5.11 14.39 -2.09
CA LEU A 76 -4.44 14.47 -0.79
C LEU A 76 -3.05 15.14 -0.86
N GLY A 77 -2.52 15.29 -2.08
CA GLY A 77 -1.14 15.74 -2.29
C GLY A 77 -0.14 14.58 -2.32
N MET A 78 1.05 14.84 -2.83
CA MET A 78 2.14 13.85 -2.90
C MET A 78 2.80 13.59 -1.53
N ASP A 79 2.53 14.42 -0.55
CA ASP A 79 2.91 14.27 0.85
C ASP A 79 1.71 13.89 1.75
N GLY A 80 0.58 13.56 1.13
CA GLY A 80 -0.67 13.20 1.83
C GLY A 80 -0.51 12.04 2.79
N GLY A 81 0.40 11.11 2.49
CA GLY A 81 0.73 9.98 3.37
C GLY A 81 1.59 10.32 4.58
N ARG A 82 2.23 11.50 4.62
CA ARG A 82 3.02 12.03 5.75
C ARG A 82 3.96 11.00 6.43
N TYR A 83 4.49 10.08 5.65
CA TYR A 83 5.29 8.95 6.12
C TYR A 83 4.57 8.07 7.16
N GLN A 84 3.24 7.99 7.08
CA GLN A 84 2.37 7.15 7.90
C GLN A 84 2.05 5.81 7.19
N ALA A 85 1.41 4.89 7.89
CA ALA A 85 0.88 3.67 7.29
C ALA A 85 -0.49 3.97 6.64
N VAL A 86 -0.63 3.66 5.37
CA VAL A 86 -1.92 3.77 4.67
C VAL A 86 -2.56 2.40 4.57
N GLU A 87 -3.79 2.25 5.05
CA GLU A 87 -4.62 1.06 4.87
C GLU A 87 -5.68 1.33 3.82
N TYR A 88 -5.63 0.59 2.70
CA TYR A 88 -6.67 0.60 1.68
C TYR A 88 -7.71 -0.47 1.98
N CYS A 89 -8.98 -0.08 2.04
CA CYS A 89 -10.08 -0.97 2.38
C CYS A 89 -11.37 -0.59 1.64
N GLY A 90 -12.43 -1.30 1.93
CA GLY A 90 -13.75 -1.11 1.32
C GLY A 90 -14.08 -2.16 0.27
N GLU A 91 -15.34 -2.13 -0.17
CA GLU A 91 -15.89 -3.13 -1.10
C GLU A 91 -15.12 -3.14 -2.41
N ALA A 92 -14.88 -1.96 -3.00
CA ALA A 92 -14.16 -1.84 -4.26
C ALA A 92 -12.72 -2.36 -4.19
N VAL A 93 -12.02 -2.22 -3.04
CA VAL A 93 -10.66 -2.74 -2.85
C VAL A 93 -10.67 -4.27 -2.73
N SER A 94 -11.68 -4.85 -2.08
CA SER A 94 -11.80 -6.30 -1.94
C SER A 94 -12.03 -7.02 -3.28
N GLU A 95 -12.63 -6.35 -4.27
CA GLU A 95 -12.85 -6.88 -5.62
C GLU A 95 -11.59 -6.83 -6.51
N LEU A 96 -10.56 -6.09 -6.13
CA LEU A 96 -9.33 -5.96 -6.90
C LEU A 96 -8.55 -7.27 -6.99
N SER A 97 -7.99 -7.51 -8.16
CA SER A 97 -6.99 -8.56 -8.36
C SER A 97 -5.71 -8.28 -7.57
N MET A 98 -4.90 -9.32 -7.32
CA MET A 98 -3.62 -9.13 -6.62
C MET A 98 -2.68 -8.16 -7.34
N GLN A 99 -2.68 -8.13 -8.66
CA GLN A 99 -1.89 -7.18 -9.46
C GLN A 99 -2.31 -5.73 -9.19
N GLU A 100 -3.61 -5.48 -9.08
CA GLU A 100 -4.14 -4.16 -8.76
C GLU A 100 -3.84 -3.78 -7.31
N ARG A 101 -3.98 -4.72 -6.37
CA ARG A 101 -3.59 -4.51 -4.96
C ARG A 101 -2.10 -4.18 -4.83
N MET A 102 -1.24 -4.89 -5.57
CA MET A 102 0.18 -4.57 -5.62
C MET A 102 0.43 -3.16 -6.18
N THR A 103 -0.37 -2.70 -7.14
CA THR A 103 -0.28 -1.33 -7.66
C THR A 103 -0.64 -0.29 -6.60
N LEU A 104 -1.72 -0.50 -5.82
CA LEU A 104 -2.08 0.41 -4.72
C LEU A 104 -0.96 0.49 -3.69
N SER A 105 -0.51 -0.66 -3.19
CA SER A 105 0.56 -0.73 -2.19
C SER A 105 1.87 -0.15 -2.71
N ASN A 106 2.24 -0.41 -3.97
CA ASN A 106 3.43 0.11 -4.63
C ASN A 106 3.41 1.64 -4.67
N MET A 107 2.32 2.21 -5.16
CA MET A 107 2.19 3.66 -5.35
C MET A 107 1.92 4.42 -4.04
N SER A 108 1.87 3.77 -2.89
CA SER A 108 1.87 4.46 -1.60
C SER A 108 3.13 5.29 -1.40
N ALA A 109 4.25 4.92 -2.06
CA ALA A 109 5.46 5.72 -2.12
C ALA A 109 5.19 7.08 -2.79
N GLU A 110 4.36 7.12 -3.84
CA GLU A 110 3.95 8.34 -4.52
C GLU A 110 3.09 9.24 -3.65
N LEU A 111 2.28 8.65 -2.80
CA LEU A 111 1.48 9.39 -1.81
C LEU A 111 2.33 9.92 -0.64
N GLY A 112 3.61 9.54 -0.56
CA GLY A 112 4.50 9.89 0.55
C GLY A 112 4.26 9.08 1.82
N ALA A 113 3.65 7.91 1.72
CA ALA A 113 3.43 7.00 2.84
C ALA A 113 4.66 6.12 3.12
N GLN A 114 4.81 5.67 4.36
CA GLN A 114 5.83 4.68 4.73
C GLN A 114 5.47 3.29 4.21
N ALA A 115 4.21 2.88 4.36
CA ALA A 115 3.70 1.59 3.93
C ALA A 115 2.29 1.75 3.36
N GLY A 116 1.91 0.87 2.44
CA GLY A 116 0.56 0.79 1.90
C GLY A 116 0.02 -0.63 2.06
N LEU A 117 -0.98 -0.79 2.90
CA LEU A 117 -1.45 -2.07 3.40
C LEU A 117 -2.84 -2.40 2.84
N ILE A 118 -3.05 -3.66 2.53
CA ILE A 118 -4.37 -4.22 2.24
C ILE A 118 -4.52 -5.46 3.11
N ALA A 119 -5.62 -5.52 3.87
CA ALA A 119 -5.90 -6.68 4.71
C ALA A 119 -5.98 -7.95 3.86
N PRO A 120 -5.24 -9.01 4.21
CA PRO A 120 -5.26 -10.26 3.44
C PRO A 120 -6.65 -10.92 3.54
N ASP A 121 -7.14 -11.37 2.41
CA ASP A 121 -8.42 -12.05 2.25
C ASP A 121 -8.27 -13.34 1.41
N ALA A 122 -9.40 -13.93 1.00
CA ALA A 122 -9.40 -15.14 0.19
C ALA A 122 -8.64 -14.97 -1.15
N THR A 123 -8.66 -13.78 -1.75
CA THR A 123 -7.93 -13.46 -2.99
C THR A 123 -6.43 -13.51 -2.74
N THR A 124 -5.97 -12.90 -1.65
CA THR A 124 -4.56 -12.92 -1.23
C THR A 124 -4.10 -14.35 -0.93
N MET A 125 -4.89 -15.10 -0.16
CA MET A 125 -4.54 -16.47 0.23
C MET A 125 -4.45 -17.40 -0.96
N LYS A 126 -5.43 -17.33 -1.86
CA LYS A 126 -5.41 -18.11 -3.09
C LYS A 126 -4.19 -17.79 -3.95
N TRP A 127 -3.84 -16.53 -4.10
CA TRP A 127 -2.68 -16.12 -4.88
C TRP A 127 -1.38 -16.67 -4.27
N LEU A 128 -1.23 -16.60 -2.95
CA LEU A 128 -0.08 -17.14 -2.23
C LEU A 128 0.04 -18.65 -2.42
N GLU A 129 -1.06 -19.40 -2.31
CA GLU A 129 -1.10 -20.85 -2.55
C GLU A 129 -0.70 -21.18 -3.99
N ASP A 130 -1.30 -20.51 -4.98
CA ASP A 130 -1.00 -20.71 -6.41
C ASP A 130 0.49 -20.45 -6.74
N HIS A 131 1.21 -19.68 -5.89
CA HIS A 131 2.63 -19.35 -6.04
C HIS A 131 3.54 -20.11 -5.05
N GLY A 132 3.05 -21.19 -4.45
CA GLY A 132 3.83 -22.12 -3.62
C GLY A 132 4.20 -21.55 -2.25
N SER A 133 3.39 -20.65 -1.71
CA SER A 133 3.51 -20.23 -0.32
C SER A 133 2.61 -21.11 0.54
N GLU A 134 3.19 -21.80 1.52
CA GLU A 134 2.41 -22.38 2.62
C GLU A 134 2.02 -21.23 3.55
N SER A 135 0.74 -20.94 3.64
CA SER A 135 0.22 -19.92 4.54
C SER A 135 -0.75 -20.52 5.54
N ASP A 136 -0.52 -20.26 6.80
CA ASP A 136 -1.50 -20.54 7.84
C ASP A 136 -2.77 -19.71 7.61
N PRO A 137 -3.95 -20.18 8.10
CA PRO A 137 -5.16 -19.37 8.08
C PRO A 137 -4.89 -18.01 8.72
N VAL A 138 -5.20 -16.95 7.99
CA VAL A 138 -4.86 -15.59 8.40
C VAL A 138 -5.99 -15.03 9.24
N GLU A 139 -5.64 -14.55 10.44
CA GLU A 139 -6.48 -13.58 11.12
C GLU A 139 -6.53 -12.29 10.29
N PRO A 140 -7.64 -11.54 10.29
CA PRO A 140 -7.73 -10.30 9.55
C PRO A 140 -6.77 -9.27 10.16
N TRP A 141 -5.57 -9.15 9.57
CA TRP A 141 -4.60 -8.12 9.89
C TRP A 141 -5.08 -6.79 9.31
N GLN A 142 -5.83 -6.05 10.09
CA GLN A 142 -6.36 -4.73 9.76
C GLN A 142 -6.29 -3.83 10.99
N THR A 143 -6.46 -2.54 10.79
CA THR A 143 -6.53 -1.57 11.89
C THR A 143 -7.67 -1.94 12.86
N ASP A 144 -7.37 -1.93 14.15
CA ASP A 144 -8.35 -2.22 15.19
C ASP A 144 -9.51 -1.21 15.14
N PRO A 145 -10.76 -1.65 15.34
CA PRO A 145 -11.93 -0.78 15.18
C PRO A 145 -11.97 0.41 16.16
N ASP A 146 -11.27 0.28 17.28
CA ASP A 146 -11.18 1.28 18.36
C ASP A 146 -9.88 2.09 18.33
N ALA A 147 -9.02 1.85 17.34
CA ALA A 147 -7.81 2.63 17.16
C ALA A 147 -8.13 4.05 16.67
N ASP A 148 -7.29 5.01 17.05
CA ASP A 148 -7.34 6.36 16.49
C ASP A 148 -6.63 6.38 15.13
N PHE A 149 -7.32 6.80 14.08
CA PHE A 149 -6.77 6.88 12.73
C PHE A 149 -7.43 8.00 11.94
N GLU A 150 -6.68 8.56 10.99
CA GLU A 150 -7.26 9.45 9.98
C GLU A 150 -8.05 8.63 8.97
N TYR A 151 -9.24 9.13 8.59
CA TYR A 151 -10.17 8.39 7.74
C TYR A 151 -10.59 9.19 6.53
N HIS A 152 -10.44 8.59 5.35
CA HIS A 152 -10.95 9.08 4.09
C HIS A 152 -11.87 8.05 3.45
N ARG A 153 -12.98 8.52 2.92
CA ARG A 153 -13.98 7.69 2.24
C ARG A 153 -14.26 8.26 0.87
N PHE A 154 -14.24 7.40 -0.12
CA PHE A 154 -14.48 7.73 -1.52
C PHE A 154 -15.47 6.77 -2.15
N ASP A 155 -16.20 7.27 -3.15
CA ASP A 155 -17.15 6.52 -3.96
C ASP A 155 -16.46 6.06 -5.24
N ALA A 156 -16.27 4.75 -5.38
CA ALA A 156 -15.61 4.13 -6.53
C ALA A 156 -16.42 4.30 -7.83
N ASP A 157 -17.76 4.38 -7.73
CA ASP A 157 -18.63 4.56 -8.88
C ASP A 157 -18.46 5.93 -9.56
N GLN A 158 -17.89 6.90 -8.84
CA GLN A 158 -17.64 8.25 -9.35
C GLN A 158 -16.23 8.46 -9.89
N LEU A 159 -15.35 7.46 -9.73
CA LEU A 159 -13.98 7.58 -10.21
C LEU A 159 -13.92 7.35 -11.73
N GLU A 160 -13.40 8.32 -12.43
CA GLU A 160 -13.10 8.24 -13.86
C GLU A 160 -11.61 7.93 -14.10
N PRO A 161 -11.24 7.39 -15.28
CA PRO A 161 -9.83 7.22 -15.64
C PRO A 161 -9.03 8.52 -15.53
N GLN A 162 -7.84 8.45 -14.97
CA GLN A 162 -7.00 9.60 -14.63
C GLN A 162 -5.83 9.76 -15.58
N VAL A 163 -5.40 10.99 -15.83
CA VAL A 163 -4.22 11.31 -16.64
C VAL A 163 -3.28 12.21 -15.85
N ALA A 164 -2.07 11.73 -15.62
CA ALA A 164 -1.00 12.58 -15.06
C ALA A 164 -0.41 13.46 -16.16
N ALA A 165 -0.43 14.77 -15.95
CA ALA A 165 0.24 15.71 -16.84
C ALA A 165 1.78 15.56 -16.79
N VAL A 166 2.47 15.88 -17.88
CA VAL A 166 3.95 15.80 -17.98
C VAL A 166 4.65 16.59 -16.88
N SER A 167 4.07 17.70 -16.43
CA SER A 167 4.58 18.53 -15.32
C SER A 167 4.66 17.76 -13.99
N TYR A 168 3.83 16.74 -13.81
CA TYR A 168 3.88 15.90 -12.62
C TYR A 168 5.15 15.05 -12.54
N THR A 169 5.62 14.54 -13.67
CA THR A 169 6.87 13.75 -13.74
C THR A 169 8.11 14.63 -13.58
N HIS A 170 8.04 15.91 -13.95
CA HIS A 170 9.14 16.85 -13.78
C HIS A 170 9.32 17.34 -12.34
N LEU A 171 8.24 17.51 -11.58
CA LEU A 171 8.32 17.90 -10.16
C LEU A 171 9.07 16.83 -9.33
N ARG A 172 8.93 15.56 -9.68
CA ARG A 172 9.66 14.48 -9.02
C ARG A 172 11.14 14.40 -9.31
N ALA A 173 11.55 14.76 -10.52
CA ALA A 173 12.97 14.72 -10.91
C ALA A 173 13.83 15.78 -10.19
N HIS A 174 13.20 16.74 -9.51
CA HIS A 174 13.87 17.80 -8.76
C HIS A 174 13.89 17.61 -7.25
N GLU A 175 13.19 16.57 -6.73
CA GLU A 175 13.09 16.29 -5.30
C GLU A 175 13.96 15.10 -4.85
N THR A 176 14.68 14.49 -5.77
CA THR A 176 15.72 13.50 -5.51
C THR A 176 17.09 14.08 -5.83
#